data_df589ca680a14aa9ee1158fa85131c74
#
_entry.id   df589ca680a14aa9ee1158fa85131c74
#
_cell.length_a   1.000
_cell.length_b   1.000
_cell.length_c   1.000
_cell.angle_alpha   90.00
_cell.angle_beta   90.00
_cell.angle_gamma   90.00
#
_symmetry.space_group_name_H-M   'P 1'
#
loop_
_entity.id
_entity.type
_entity.pdbx_description
1 polymer ?
#
loop_
_entity_poly.entity_id
_entity_poly.type
_entity_poly.pdbx_seq_one_letter_code
_entity_poly.pdbx_strand_id
1 'polypeptide(L)'
;MSERLGTPERPLRVAIVGAGPAGFYAAEALLKQKDLACRIDFFNRLPTPYGLVREGVAPDHQSIKSVTRVYDKLAAASNVRYFGNVTFGRDVLHEDLRRHYDQIIYAVGAQSDRKMGIPGEDLQGSMPATIFVGWYNGHPDYRDLPIDLSCERVLVVGNGNVAMDVTRILVSDPEELAKTDIADHALEVLRASKVREVVMLGRRGPAQAAFTNPELKEFGELPGVDVIVDPADLELDPLSEASLAEDKTAAKNVEMLRAYAARGSTGAPRRIVMRFLVSPVEVIGKDGRVAAVRIERNQLFQAPDGSLRPRGTGVYETIECGMILRSVGYKGVPLPGVPYDQATGTIPNRGGRVIDPATGEPAPGEYVVGWAKRGPSGVIGTNKPDAAATVALMLEDAPHLTPAPGDGDIETVLRERGVDFVSYADWKTLDTHETSQGAAQGRPRVKVTRVDEMMDIIHAGRQK
;
A
#
# COMPACT_ATOMS: atom_id res chain seq x y z
N MET A 1 -41.70 17.19 -8.02
CA MET A 1 -41.20 16.54 -6.82
C MET A 1 -39.89 15.92 -7.23
N SER A 2 -38.75 16.28 -6.59
CA SER A 2 -37.48 15.62 -6.89
C SER A 2 -37.63 14.14 -6.53
N GLU A 3 -37.28 13.26 -7.46
CA GLU A 3 -37.28 11.82 -7.20
C GLU A 3 -36.33 11.52 -6.02
N ARG A 4 -36.84 10.82 -5.01
CA ARG A 4 -36.06 10.47 -3.82
C ARG A 4 -34.98 9.47 -4.21
N LEU A 5 -33.70 9.84 -3.99
CA LEU A 5 -32.58 8.97 -4.23
C LEU A 5 -32.61 7.73 -3.33
N GLY A 6 -32.15 6.60 -3.84
CA GLY A 6 -32.02 5.35 -3.08
C GLY A 6 -33.29 4.50 -3.04
N THR A 7 -34.29 4.79 -3.87
CA THR A 7 -35.51 3.97 -4.05
C THR A 7 -35.34 3.01 -5.23
N PRO A 8 -36.17 1.95 -5.35
CA PRO A 8 -36.13 1.06 -6.51
C PRO A 8 -36.36 1.80 -7.85
N GLU A 9 -37.20 2.85 -7.85
CA GLU A 9 -37.50 3.68 -9.03
C GLU A 9 -36.35 4.62 -9.38
N ARG A 10 -35.58 5.06 -8.36
CA ARG A 10 -34.43 5.93 -8.52
C ARG A 10 -33.26 5.47 -7.60
N PRO A 11 -32.56 4.39 -7.98
CA PRO A 11 -31.42 3.91 -7.21
C PRO A 11 -30.34 4.99 -7.06
N LEU A 12 -29.71 5.04 -5.89
CA LEU A 12 -28.52 5.86 -5.65
C LEU A 12 -27.38 5.37 -6.53
N ARG A 13 -26.87 6.23 -7.40
CA ARG A 13 -25.77 5.91 -8.31
C ARG A 13 -24.47 6.37 -7.67
N VAL A 14 -23.56 5.44 -7.43
CA VAL A 14 -22.28 5.69 -6.75
C VAL A 14 -21.12 5.29 -7.65
N ALA A 15 -20.21 6.22 -7.90
CA ALA A 15 -18.91 5.93 -8.50
C ALA A 15 -17.87 5.72 -7.41
N ILE A 16 -17.04 4.69 -7.53
CA ILE A 16 -15.88 4.45 -6.66
C ILE A 16 -14.62 4.49 -7.53
N VAL A 17 -13.78 5.48 -7.32
CA VAL A 17 -12.49 5.62 -8.00
C VAL A 17 -11.42 4.92 -7.20
N GLY A 18 -10.95 3.78 -7.72
CA GLY A 18 -10.02 2.88 -7.05
C GLY A 18 -10.68 1.61 -6.53
N ALA A 19 -10.19 0.45 -6.96
CA ALA A 19 -10.70 -0.87 -6.59
C ALA A 19 -9.76 -1.60 -5.60
N GLY A 20 -9.25 -0.86 -4.62
CA GLY A 20 -8.52 -1.40 -3.48
C GLY A 20 -9.43 -1.67 -2.27
N PRO A 21 -8.84 -2.07 -1.11
CA PRO A 21 -9.58 -2.39 0.10
C PRO A 21 -10.58 -1.33 0.54
N ALA A 22 -10.19 -0.05 0.54
CA ALA A 22 -11.05 1.04 0.97
C ALA A 22 -12.31 1.16 0.10
N GLY A 23 -12.16 1.01 -1.22
CA GLY A 23 -13.30 1.02 -2.16
C GLY A 23 -14.23 -0.18 -1.94
N PHE A 24 -13.68 -1.37 -1.76
CA PHE A 24 -14.50 -2.57 -1.50
C PHE A 24 -15.23 -2.51 -0.16
N TYR A 25 -14.61 -1.98 0.90
CA TYR A 25 -15.30 -1.80 2.18
C TYR A 25 -16.38 -0.71 2.11
N ALA A 26 -16.20 0.34 1.30
CA ALA A 26 -17.26 1.30 1.04
C ALA A 26 -18.44 0.66 0.29
N ALA A 27 -18.16 -0.14 -0.73
CA ALA A 27 -19.19 -0.92 -1.43
C ALA A 27 -19.92 -1.90 -0.48
N GLU A 28 -19.17 -2.62 0.37
CA GLU A 28 -19.77 -3.49 1.38
C GLU A 28 -20.73 -2.74 2.31
N ALA A 29 -20.32 -1.55 2.78
CA ALA A 29 -21.14 -0.74 3.66
C ALA A 29 -22.42 -0.24 2.99
N LEU A 30 -22.37 0.14 1.71
CA LEU A 30 -23.54 0.51 0.91
C LEU A 30 -24.48 -0.67 0.67
N LEU A 31 -23.94 -1.83 0.25
CA LEU A 31 -24.72 -3.02 -0.08
C LEU A 31 -25.40 -3.68 1.13
N LYS A 32 -24.91 -3.42 2.34
CA LYS A 32 -25.53 -3.87 3.59
C LYS A 32 -26.76 -3.07 4.03
N GLN A 33 -27.04 -1.94 3.38
CA GLN A 33 -28.23 -1.13 3.68
C GLN A 33 -29.47 -1.78 3.09
N LYS A 34 -30.35 -2.30 3.95
CA LYS A 34 -31.54 -3.08 3.51
C LYS A 34 -32.56 -2.26 2.74
N ASP A 35 -32.70 -0.97 3.07
CA ASP A 35 -33.71 -0.08 2.51
C ASP A 35 -33.15 0.86 1.44
N LEU A 36 -31.93 0.58 0.95
CA LEU A 36 -31.25 1.38 -0.06
C LEU A 36 -31.17 0.62 -1.38
N ALA A 37 -31.84 1.11 -2.40
CA ALA A 37 -31.53 0.71 -3.76
C ALA A 37 -30.33 1.52 -4.25
N CYS A 38 -29.22 0.86 -4.60
CA CYS A 38 -28.02 1.50 -5.11
C CYS A 38 -27.42 0.74 -6.30
N ARG A 39 -26.71 1.48 -7.15
CA ARG A 39 -25.84 0.96 -8.22
C ARG A 39 -24.44 1.49 -8.00
N ILE A 40 -23.44 0.63 -8.07
CA ILE A 40 -22.06 0.95 -7.79
C ILE A 40 -21.21 0.61 -9.00
N ASP A 41 -20.42 1.58 -9.46
CA ASP A 41 -19.46 1.40 -10.52
C ASP A 41 -18.06 1.71 -10.01
N PHE A 42 -17.17 0.71 -10.13
CA PHE A 42 -15.74 0.88 -9.82
C PHE A 42 -14.97 1.31 -11.06
N PHE A 43 -14.09 2.29 -10.90
CA PHE A 43 -13.12 2.70 -11.91
C PHE A 43 -11.71 2.44 -11.41
N ASN A 44 -10.94 1.67 -12.14
CA ASN A 44 -9.58 1.28 -11.74
C ASN A 44 -8.60 1.41 -12.89
N ARG A 45 -7.45 2.02 -12.62
CA ARG A 45 -6.43 2.26 -13.66
C ARG A 45 -5.86 0.98 -14.24
N LEU A 46 -5.57 0.01 -13.39
CA LEU A 46 -5.08 -1.29 -13.84
C LEU A 46 -6.23 -2.20 -14.29
N PRO A 47 -5.99 -3.13 -15.22
CA PRO A 47 -6.96 -4.18 -15.56
C PRO A 47 -7.38 -5.01 -14.35
N THR A 48 -6.47 -5.17 -13.38
CA THR A 48 -6.61 -6.03 -12.21
C THR A 48 -7.13 -5.25 -11.00
N PRO A 49 -8.14 -5.75 -10.27
CA PRO A 49 -8.65 -5.16 -9.03
C PRO A 49 -7.76 -5.49 -7.82
N TYR A 50 -8.21 -5.06 -6.66
CA TYR A 50 -7.76 -5.35 -5.30
C TYR A 50 -6.61 -4.47 -4.79
N GLY A 51 -6.06 -3.58 -5.60
CA GLY A 51 -5.05 -2.62 -5.18
C GLY A 51 -3.90 -3.28 -4.42
N LEU A 52 -3.55 -2.75 -3.25
CA LEU A 52 -2.43 -3.26 -2.46
C LEU A 52 -2.59 -4.70 -1.95
N VAL A 53 -3.79 -5.28 -1.93
CA VAL A 53 -3.93 -6.72 -1.61
C VAL A 53 -3.23 -7.57 -2.67
N ARG A 54 -3.32 -7.17 -3.94
CA ARG A 54 -2.60 -7.82 -5.04
C ARG A 54 -1.16 -7.30 -5.18
N GLU A 55 -0.98 -5.98 -5.15
CA GLU A 55 0.25 -5.32 -5.59
C GLU A 55 1.18 -4.90 -4.43
N GLY A 56 0.75 -5.06 -3.18
CA GLY A 56 1.48 -4.57 -2.01
C GLY A 56 1.65 -5.57 -0.88
N VAL A 57 0.69 -6.44 -0.64
CA VAL A 57 0.84 -7.51 0.37
C VAL A 57 1.95 -8.48 -0.08
N ALA A 58 2.84 -8.81 0.83
CA ALA A 58 3.98 -9.67 0.54
C ALA A 58 3.54 -11.03 -0.05
N PRO A 59 4.30 -11.59 -1.00
CA PRO A 59 3.91 -12.82 -1.69
C PRO A 59 3.81 -14.03 -0.76
N ASP A 60 4.53 -14.05 0.34
CA ASP A 60 4.49 -15.10 1.37
C ASP A 60 3.32 -14.92 2.38
N HIS A 61 2.58 -13.82 2.34
CA HIS A 61 1.42 -13.55 3.20
C HIS A 61 0.07 -13.90 2.54
N GLN A 62 -0.08 -15.12 2.03
CA GLN A 62 -1.28 -15.59 1.32
C GLN A 62 -2.55 -15.55 2.18
N SER A 63 -2.45 -15.75 3.49
CA SER A 63 -3.60 -15.69 4.41
C SER A 63 -4.25 -14.29 4.42
N ILE A 64 -3.45 -13.23 4.36
CA ILE A 64 -3.93 -11.84 4.28
C ILE A 64 -4.66 -11.61 2.96
N LYS A 65 -4.16 -12.16 1.86
CA LYS A 65 -4.77 -12.04 0.53
C LYS A 65 -6.14 -12.74 0.42
N SER A 66 -6.48 -13.61 1.36
CA SER A 66 -7.78 -14.30 1.38
C SER A 66 -8.98 -13.37 1.49
N VAL A 67 -8.79 -12.12 1.90
CA VAL A 67 -9.82 -11.07 1.93
C VAL A 67 -10.43 -10.82 0.54
N THR A 68 -9.71 -11.12 -0.54
CA THR A 68 -10.21 -11.01 -1.93
C THR A 68 -11.46 -11.85 -2.17
N ARG A 69 -11.67 -12.94 -1.41
CA ARG A 69 -12.90 -13.73 -1.49
C ARG A 69 -14.16 -12.93 -1.14
N VAL A 70 -14.02 -11.96 -0.24
CA VAL A 70 -15.12 -11.05 0.10
C VAL A 70 -15.32 -10.05 -1.03
N TYR A 71 -14.22 -9.51 -1.57
CA TYR A 71 -14.28 -8.56 -2.67
C TYR A 71 -14.86 -9.18 -3.95
N ASP A 72 -14.53 -10.45 -4.24
CA ASP A 72 -15.11 -11.21 -5.35
C ASP A 72 -16.64 -11.28 -5.26
N LYS A 73 -17.18 -11.55 -4.07
CA LYS A 73 -18.64 -11.59 -3.86
C LYS A 73 -19.29 -10.24 -4.08
N LEU A 74 -18.65 -9.16 -3.64
CA LEU A 74 -19.15 -7.80 -3.81
C LEU A 74 -19.11 -7.38 -5.29
N ALA A 75 -18.00 -7.64 -5.98
CA ALA A 75 -17.85 -7.30 -7.39
C ALA A 75 -18.77 -8.12 -8.32
N ALA A 76 -19.18 -9.31 -7.90
CA ALA A 76 -20.12 -10.18 -8.63
C ALA A 76 -21.59 -9.83 -8.39
N ALA A 77 -21.92 -8.89 -7.50
CA ALA A 77 -23.29 -8.48 -7.25
C ALA A 77 -23.91 -7.81 -8.49
N SER A 78 -25.19 -8.08 -8.77
CA SER A 78 -25.88 -7.62 -9.99
C SER A 78 -26.00 -6.09 -10.13
N ASN A 79 -25.86 -5.38 -9.02
CA ASN A 79 -25.90 -3.92 -8.96
C ASN A 79 -24.50 -3.29 -8.83
N VAL A 80 -23.45 -4.07 -9.07
CA VAL A 80 -22.06 -3.61 -9.06
C VAL A 80 -21.43 -3.87 -10.44
N ARG A 81 -20.74 -2.86 -10.98
CA ARG A 81 -19.94 -3.01 -12.20
C ARG A 81 -18.48 -2.63 -11.91
N TYR A 82 -17.57 -3.26 -12.63
CA TYR A 82 -16.16 -2.97 -12.58
C TYR A 82 -15.67 -2.50 -13.95
N PHE A 83 -14.97 -1.38 -13.97
CA PHE A 83 -14.31 -0.82 -15.14
C PHE A 83 -12.81 -0.71 -14.85
N GLY A 84 -12.09 -1.80 -15.12
CA GLY A 84 -10.63 -1.83 -15.08
C GLY A 84 -10.03 -1.27 -16.37
N ASN A 85 -8.73 -0.97 -16.35
CA ASN A 85 -8.03 -0.31 -17.45
C ASN A 85 -8.64 1.07 -17.80
N VAL A 86 -9.18 1.76 -16.79
CA VAL A 86 -9.80 3.09 -16.93
C VAL A 86 -9.08 4.06 -16.00
N THR A 87 -8.41 5.04 -16.57
CA THR A 87 -7.66 6.06 -15.83
C THR A 87 -8.55 7.28 -15.58
N PHE A 88 -8.83 7.57 -14.31
CA PHE A 88 -9.49 8.81 -13.91
C PHE A 88 -8.66 10.04 -14.30
N GLY A 89 -9.30 11.02 -14.89
CA GLY A 89 -8.67 12.24 -15.41
C GLY A 89 -8.16 12.12 -16.85
N ARG A 90 -8.24 10.93 -17.47
CA ARG A 90 -7.92 10.70 -18.88
C ARG A 90 -9.09 10.03 -19.60
N ASP A 91 -9.46 8.84 -19.16
CA ASP A 91 -10.49 8.01 -19.83
C ASP A 91 -11.89 8.34 -19.30
N VAL A 92 -12.00 8.63 -18.03
CA VAL A 92 -13.19 9.16 -17.36
C VAL A 92 -12.79 10.43 -16.58
N LEU A 93 -13.51 11.51 -16.81
CA LEU A 93 -13.21 12.81 -16.22
C LEU A 93 -14.08 13.06 -14.96
N HIS A 94 -13.64 13.98 -14.11
CA HIS A 94 -14.39 14.39 -12.93
C HIS A 94 -15.81 14.85 -13.27
N GLU A 95 -15.97 15.64 -14.35
CA GLU A 95 -17.27 16.11 -14.84
C GLU A 95 -18.17 14.98 -15.34
N ASP A 96 -17.60 13.92 -15.95
CA ASP A 96 -18.37 12.73 -16.34
C ASP A 96 -18.98 12.05 -15.11
N LEU A 97 -18.17 11.89 -14.06
CA LEU A 97 -18.66 11.28 -12.82
C LEU A 97 -19.77 12.14 -12.18
N ARG A 98 -19.61 13.45 -12.12
CA ARG A 98 -20.63 14.35 -11.58
C ARG A 98 -21.92 14.36 -12.39
N ARG A 99 -21.83 14.08 -13.69
CA ARG A 99 -22.99 14.00 -14.57
C ARG A 99 -23.77 12.70 -14.45
N HIS A 100 -23.07 11.58 -14.19
CA HIS A 100 -23.66 10.25 -14.20
C HIS A 100 -23.98 9.68 -12.82
N TYR A 101 -23.32 10.19 -11.75
CA TYR A 101 -23.43 9.67 -10.40
C TYR A 101 -23.92 10.71 -9.41
N ASP A 102 -24.73 10.26 -8.46
CA ASP A 102 -25.24 11.09 -7.38
C ASP A 102 -24.17 11.29 -6.31
N GLN A 103 -23.30 10.29 -6.12
CA GLN A 103 -22.19 10.33 -5.18
C GLN A 103 -20.93 9.69 -5.77
N ILE A 104 -19.78 10.26 -5.43
CA ILE A 104 -18.45 9.82 -5.87
C ILE A 104 -17.60 9.56 -4.63
N ILE A 105 -16.94 8.40 -4.59
CA ILE A 105 -15.99 8.02 -3.54
C ILE A 105 -14.60 7.92 -4.13
N TYR A 106 -13.64 8.68 -3.59
CA TYR A 106 -12.23 8.54 -3.93
C TYR A 106 -11.57 7.54 -2.98
N ALA A 107 -11.14 6.39 -3.53
CA ALA A 107 -10.55 5.26 -2.81
C ALA A 107 -9.18 4.87 -3.41
N VAL A 108 -8.41 5.86 -3.83
CA VAL A 108 -7.19 5.69 -4.64
C VAL A 108 -5.93 5.36 -3.83
N GLY A 109 -6.04 5.32 -2.51
CA GLY A 109 -4.90 5.01 -1.63
C GLY A 109 -3.84 6.11 -1.60
N ALA A 110 -2.58 5.71 -1.43
CA ALA A 110 -1.40 6.57 -1.47
C ALA A 110 -0.35 5.88 -2.36
N GLN A 111 0.00 6.50 -3.48
CA GLN A 111 0.75 5.86 -4.57
C GLN A 111 2.17 6.41 -4.74
N SER A 112 2.60 7.33 -3.90
CA SER A 112 3.95 7.87 -3.91
C SER A 112 4.58 7.78 -2.52
N ASP A 113 5.86 8.10 -2.44
CA ASP A 113 6.63 8.02 -1.21
C ASP A 113 7.15 9.39 -0.80
N ARG A 114 7.33 9.55 0.52
CA ARG A 114 8.02 10.71 1.07
C ARG A 114 9.50 10.60 0.81
N LYS A 115 10.14 11.74 0.56
CA LYS A 115 11.60 11.83 0.50
C LYS A 115 12.20 12.01 1.90
N MET A 116 13.46 11.58 2.06
CA MET A 116 14.23 11.82 3.29
C MET A 116 14.75 13.26 3.35
N GLY A 117 14.99 13.89 2.18
CA GLY A 117 15.53 15.24 2.07
C GLY A 117 17.01 15.32 2.39
N ILE A 118 17.79 14.26 2.13
CA ILE A 118 19.23 14.17 2.40
C ILE A 118 20.03 14.13 1.09
N PRO A 119 21.28 14.60 1.10
CA PRO A 119 22.16 14.48 -0.05
C PRO A 119 22.32 13.05 -0.52
N GLY A 120 22.31 12.85 -1.84
CA GLY A 120 22.55 11.55 -2.48
C GLY A 120 21.37 10.59 -2.46
N GLU A 121 20.21 10.93 -1.92
CA GLU A 121 19.06 10.02 -1.85
C GLU A 121 18.49 9.58 -3.21
N ASP A 122 18.83 10.28 -4.30
CA ASP A 122 18.38 9.95 -5.65
C ASP A 122 19.47 9.21 -6.48
N LEU A 123 20.58 8.77 -5.87
CA LEU A 123 21.61 7.97 -6.52
C LEU A 123 21.04 6.63 -6.99
N GLN A 124 21.61 6.06 -8.05
CA GLN A 124 21.25 4.73 -8.51
C GLN A 124 21.50 3.68 -7.40
N GLY A 125 20.49 2.86 -7.12
CA GLY A 125 20.48 1.93 -6.00
C GLY A 125 19.75 2.44 -4.76
N SER A 126 19.32 3.70 -4.76
CA SER A 126 18.43 4.25 -3.73
C SER A 126 17.02 4.41 -4.29
N MET A 127 16.04 3.77 -3.69
CA MET A 127 14.65 3.82 -4.15
C MET A 127 13.64 3.73 -3.00
N PRO A 128 12.40 4.16 -3.21
CA PRO A 128 11.30 3.90 -2.29
C PRO A 128 11.07 2.38 -2.11
N ALA A 129 10.81 1.94 -0.88
CA ALA A 129 10.47 0.55 -0.60
C ALA A 129 9.19 0.10 -1.32
N THR A 130 8.23 1.01 -1.53
CA THR A 130 6.98 0.76 -2.23
C THR A 130 7.18 0.35 -3.69
N ILE A 131 8.15 0.94 -4.37
CA ILE A 131 8.53 0.58 -5.74
C ILE A 131 9.12 -0.84 -5.77
N PHE A 132 9.98 -1.18 -4.81
CA PHE A 132 10.53 -2.53 -4.67
C PHE A 132 9.43 -3.56 -4.35
N VAL A 133 8.48 -3.22 -3.48
CA VAL A 133 7.29 -4.03 -3.19
C VAL A 133 6.45 -4.27 -4.44
N GLY A 134 6.17 -3.21 -5.22
CA GLY A 134 5.47 -3.32 -6.49
C GLY A 134 6.22 -4.18 -7.50
N TRP A 135 7.55 -4.05 -7.56
CA TRP A 135 8.39 -4.83 -8.44
C TRP A 135 8.30 -6.33 -8.14
N TYR A 136 8.48 -6.77 -6.89
CA TYR A 136 8.40 -8.21 -6.60
C TYR A 136 6.97 -8.75 -6.62
N ASN A 137 5.97 -7.91 -6.49
CA ASN A 137 4.56 -8.27 -6.66
C ASN A 137 4.09 -8.25 -8.13
N GLY A 138 4.92 -7.83 -9.07
CA GLY A 138 4.59 -7.82 -10.48
C GLY A 138 3.71 -6.67 -10.92
N HIS A 139 3.77 -5.52 -10.21
CA HIS A 139 3.06 -4.31 -10.62
C HIS A 139 3.56 -3.84 -11.99
N PRO A 140 2.68 -3.61 -12.98
CA PRO A 140 3.09 -3.30 -14.35
C PRO A 140 4.03 -2.09 -14.47
N ASP A 141 3.82 -1.06 -13.67
CA ASP A 141 4.64 0.17 -13.70
C ASP A 141 6.08 -0.04 -13.21
N TYR A 142 6.32 -1.09 -12.42
CA TYR A 142 7.61 -1.34 -11.77
C TYR A 142 8.31 -2.61 -12.24
N ARG A 143 7.65 -3.38 -13.06
CA ARG A 143 8.11 -4.70 -13.52
C ARG A 143 9.47 -4.66 -14.22
N ASP A 144 9.72 -3.62 -15.01
CA ASP A 144 10.94 -3.48 -15.81
C ASP A 144 12.07 -2.69 -15.12
N LEU A 145 11.94 -2.42 -13.82
CA LEU A 145 12.99 -1.75 -13.05
C LEU A 145 14.26 -2.59 -13.02
N PRO A 146 15.43 -1.98 -13.26
CA PRO A 146 16.71 -2.68 -13.22
C PRO A 146 17.19 -2.86 -11.77
N ILE A 147 16.58 -3.81 -11.08
CA ILE A 147 16.96 -4.13 -9.69
C ILE A 147 18.28 -4.91 -9.71
N ASP A 148 19.28 -4.37 -9.02
CA ASP A 148 20.60 -4.96 -8.91
C ASP A 148 20.86 -5.42 -7.46
N LEU A 149 20.83 -6.72 -7.23
CA LEU A 149 21.12 -7.38 -5.94
C LEU A 149 22.51 -8.03 -5.91
N SER A 150 23.46 -7.52 -6.68
CA SER A 150 24.85 -8.00 -6.69
C SER A 150 25.69 -7.52 -5.48
N CYS A 151 25.13 -6.62 -4.65
CA CYS A 151 25.75 -6.18 -3.40
C CYS A 151 25.50 -7.17 -2.27
N GLU A 152 26.41 -7.19 -1.29
CA GLU A 152 26.28 -8.05 -0.11
C GLU A 152 25.38 -7.43 0.97
N ARG A 153 25.25 -6.11 1.01
CA ARG A 153 24.49 -5.38 2.04
C ARG A 153 23.48 -4.42 1.42
N VAL A 154 22.25 -4.49 1.93
CA VAL A 154 21.14 -3.56 1.64
C VAL A 154 20.77 -2.82 2.93
N LEU A 155 20.54 -1.51 2.84
CA LEU A 155 19.95 -0.73 3.93
C LEU A 155 18.46 -0.54 3.69
N VAL A 156 17.66 -0.71 4.75
CA VAL A 156 16.23 -0.39 4.77
C VAL A 156 16.02 0.72 5.80
N VAL A 157 15.56 1.88 5.32
CA VAL A 157 15.30 3.04 6.18
C VAL A 157 13.84 3.03 6.60
N GLY A 158 13.58 2.75 7.86
CA GLY A 158 12.25 2.63 8.44
C GLY A 158 12.08 1.33 9.25
N ASN A 159 11.07 1.32 10.11
CA ASN A 159 10.75 0.19 10.98
C ASN A 159 9.23 -0.07 11.08
N GLY A 160 8.50 0.14 9.99
CA GLY A 160 7.11 -0.29 9.83
C GLY A 160 7.01 -1.64 9.11
N ASN A 161 5.80 -2.15 8.93
CA ASN A 161 5.57 -3.47 8.33
C ASN A 161 6.12 -3.59 6.90
N VAL A 162 6.08 -2.53 6.10
CA VAL A 162 6.67 -2.56 4.73
C VAL A 162 8.18 -2.73 4.80
N ALA A 163 8.86 -2.08 5.76
CA ALA A 163 10.30 -2.28 5.97
C ALA A 163 10.60 -3.73 6.39
N MET A 164 9.73 -4.33 7.22
CA MET A 164 9.83 -5.75 7.59
C MET A 164 9.66 -6.65 6.37
N ASP A 165 8.64 -6.41 5.54
CA ASP A 165 8.37 -7.20 4.33
C ASP A 165 9.55 -7.21 3.36
N VAL A 166 10.08 -6.03 2.98
CA VAL A 166 11.19 -5.96 2.03
C VAL A 166 12.46 -6.59 2.59
N THR A 167 12.69 -6.45 3.90
CA THR A 167 13.80 -7.09 4.59
C THR A 167 13.68 -8.61 4.54
N ARG A 168 12.52 -9.15 4.87
CA ARG A 168 12.24 -10.58 4.84
C ARG A 168 12.42 -11.17 3.44
N ILE A 169 11.82 -10.55 2.43
CA ILE A 169 11.94 -11.00 1.03
C ILE A 169 13.42 -11.05 0.58
N LEU A 170 14.23 -10.06 0.93
CA LEU A 170 15.65 -10.01 0.56
C LEU A 170 16.50 -11.12 1.18
N VAL A 171 16.15 -11.61 2.36
CA VAL A 171 16.90 -12.66 3.08
C VAL A 171 16.24 -14.04 3.02
N SER A 172 15.04 -14.15 2.49
CA SER A 172 14.33 -15.43 2.34
C SER A 172 15.02 -16.34 1.32
N ASP A 173 14.83 -17.65 1.47
CA ASP A 173 15.23 -18.61 0.46
C ASP A 173 14.38 -18.41 -0.81
N PRO A 174 14.97 -18.15 -1.98
CA PRO A 174 14.23 -18.00 -3.23
C PRO A 174 13.36 -19.21 -3.57
N GLU A 175 13.75 -20.42 -3.17
CA GLU A 175 12.95 -21.63 -3.44
C GLU A 175 11.69 -21.71 -2.55
N GLU A 176 11.70 -21.10 -1.37
CA GLU A 176 10.48 -20.92 -0.59
C GLU A 176 9.59 -19.83 -1.20
N LEU A 177 10.18 -18.74 -1.68
CA LEU A 177 9.45 -17.69 -2.39
C LEU A 177 8.83 -18.20 -3.71
N ALA A 178 9.48 -19.16 -4.37
CA ALA A 178 8.96 -19.81 -5.58
C ALA A 178 7.61 -20.54 -5.38
N LYS A 179 7.25 -20.85 -4.14
CA LYS A 179 5.95 -21.46 -3.78
C LYS A 179 4.84 -20.43 -3.57
N THR A 180 5.15 -19.16 -3.66
CA THR A 180 4.25 -18.02 -3.45
C THR A 180 3.75 -17.43 -4.76
N ASP A 181 3.03 -16.31 -4.69
CA ASP A 181 2.62 -15.55 -5.88
C ASP A 181 3.62 -14.45 -6.30
N ILE A 182 4.88 -14.56 -5.85
CA ILE A 182 5.94 -13.65 -6.28
C ILE A 182 6.06 -13.62 -7.81
N ALA A 183 6.32 -12.46 -8.39
CA ALA A 183 6.50 -12.33 -9.83
C ALA A 183 7.77 -13.05 -10.30
N ASP A 184 7.68 -13.76 -11.44
CA ASP A 184 8.77 -14.59 -11.96
C ASP A 184 10.05 -13.79 -12.22
N HIS A 185 9.95 -12.58 -12.80
CA HIS A 185 11.11 -11.72 -13.03
C HIS A 185 11.84 -11.34 -11.73
N ALA A 186 11.11 -11.16 -10.63
CA ALA A 186 11.69 -10.86 -9.33
C ALA A 186 12.35 -12.11 -8.72
N LEU A 187 11.73 -13.26 -8.86
CA LEU A 187 12.29 -14.53 -8.41
C LEU A 187 13.63 -14.85 -9.08
N GLU A 188 13.75 -14.60 -10.37
CA GLU A 188 15.00 -14.76 -11.12
C GLU A 188 16.13 -13.89 -10.55
N VAL A 189 15.85 -12.62 -10.28
CA VAL A 189 16.82 -11.69 -9.68
C VAL A 189 17.18 -12.11 -8.25
N LEU A 190 16.21 -12.54 -7.45
CA LEU A 190 16.45 -13.01 -6.08
C LEU A 190 17.27 -14.30 -6.03
N ARG A 191 17.11 -15.22 -6.98
CA ARG A 191 17.95 -16.42 -7.12
C ARG A 191 19.42 -16.07 -7.40
N ALA A 192 19.66 -15.00 -8.14
CA ALA A 192 21.02 -14.51 -8.44
C ALA A 192 21.56 -13.54 -7.37
N SER A 193 20.80 -13.24 -6.35
CA SER A 193 21.14 -12.25 -5.31
C SER A 193 22.38 -12.66 -4.53
N LYS A 194 23.26 -11.68 -4.28
CA LYS A 194 24.42 -11.81 -3.40
C LYS A 194 24.20 -11.20 -2.02
N VAL A 195 22.99 -10.73 -1.73
CA VAL A 195 22.67 -10.12 -0.44
C VAL A 195 22.81 -11.13 0.69
N ARG A 196 23.62 -10.77 1.69
CA ARG A 196 23.89 -11.56 2.90
C ARG A 196 23.45 -10.83 4.17
N GLU A 197 23.32 -9.51 4.08
CA GLU A 197 22.98 -8.68 5.21
C GLU A 197 21.99 -7.60 4.80
N VAL A 198 20.91 -7.46 5.57
CA VAL A 198 19.99 -6.33 5.49
C VAL A 198 20.04 -5.57 6.81
N VAL A 199 20.37 -4.28 6.74
CA VAL A 199 20.43 -3.40 7.91
C VAL A 199 19.19 -2.51 7.92
N MET A 200 18.36 -2.66 8.95
CA MET A 200 17.18 -1.81 9.17
C MET A 200 17.55 -0.65 10.09
N LEU A 201 17.13 0.56 9.72
CA LEU A 201 17.39 1.78 10.48
C LEU A 201 16.09 2.38 11.02
N GLY A 202 15.95 2.44 12.33
CA GLY A 202 14.87 3.14 13.03
C GLY A 202 15.38 4.43 13.67
N ARG A 203 14.76 5.56 13.33
CA ARG A 203 15.17 6.87 13.89
C ARG A 203 14.80 7.05 15.36
N ARG A 204 13.81 6.32 15.85
CA ARG A 204 13.38 6.28 17.26
C ARG A 204 13.85 4.98 17.91
N GLY A 205 13.51 4.81 19.18
CA GLY A 205 13.86 3.62 19.95
C GLY A 205 12.97 2.40 19.63
N PRO A 206 13.33 1.23 20.18
CA PRO A 206 12.58 -0.01 19.97
C PRO A 206 11.15 0.07 20.53
N ALA A 207 10.91 0.84 21.58
CA ALA A 207 9.56 1.07 22.13
C ALA A 207 8.63 1.88 21.20
N GLN A 208 9.19 2.62 20.24
CA GLN A 208 8.45 3.40 19.25
C GLN A 208 8.45 2.74 17.85
N ALA A 209 8.88 1.50 17.73
CA ALA A 209 8.85 0.76 16.48
C ALA A 209 7.40 0.58 15.99
N ALA A 210 7.21 0.72 14.67
CA ALA A 210 5.89 0.71 14.06
C ALA A 210 5.48 -0.67 13.50
N PHE A 211 6.35 -1.65 13.51
CA PHE A 211 6.03 -3.01 13.10
C PHE A 211 5.16 -3.75 14.13
N THR A 212 4.37 -4.69 13.67
CA THR A 212 3.52 -5.53 14.52
C THR A 212 4.27 -6.72 15.10
N ASN A 213 3.73 -7.33 16.16
CA ASN A 213 4.36 -8.50 16.79
C ASN A 213 4.49 -9.70 15.83
N PRO A 214 3.48 -10.05 14.98
CA PRO A 214 3.64 -11.13 14.01
C PRO A 214 4.82 -10.94 13.06
N GLU A 215 4.99 -9.72 12.52
CA GLU A 215 6.10 -9.42 11.59
C GLU A 215 7.47 -9.63 12.25
N LEU A 216 7.63 -9.14 13.48
CA LEU A 216 8.88 -9.32 14.21
C LEU A 216 9.14 -10.79 14.57
N LYS A 217 8.09 -11.53 14.94
CA LYS A 217 8.17 -12.96 15.23
C LYS A 217 8.66 -13.75 14.01
N GLU A 218 8.15 -13.44 12.82
CA GLU A 218 8.56 -14.08 11.57
C GLU A 218 10.07 -13.98 11.31
N PHE A 219 10.70 -12.85 11.63
CA PHE A 219 12.16 -12.71 11.51
C PHE A 219 12.93 -13.78 12.30
N GLY A 220 12.48 -14.07 13.51
CA GLY A 220 13.11 -15.09 14.36
C GLY A 220 12.89 -16.53 13.91
N GLU A 221 11.94 -16.74 12.99
CA GLU A 221 11.55 -18.05 12.45
C GLU A 221 12.13 -18.34 11.06
N LEU A 222 12.83 -17.36 10.44
CA LEU A 222 13.41 -17.51 9.10
C LEU A 222 14.57 -18.53 9.11
N PRO A 223 14.50 -19.60 8.31
CA PRO A 223 15.59 -20.56 8.22
C PRO A 223 16.87 -19.95 7.65
N GLY A 224 18.01 -20.20 8.30
CA GLY A 224 19.32 -19.75 7.83
C GLY A 224 19.52 -18.23 7.89
N VAL A 225 18.81 -17.55 8.79
CA VAL A 225 18.91 -16.10 9.00
C VAL A 225 19.08 -15.79 10.48
N ASP A 226 20.13 -15.04 10.81
CA ASP A 226 20.31 -14.47 12.14
C ASP A 226 19.63 -13.10 12.24
N VAL A 227 19.01 -12.83 13.39
CA VAL A 227 18.52 -11.48 13.74
C VAL A 227 19.45 -10.88 14.77
N ILE A 228 20.15 -9.83 14.40
CA ILE A 228 21.15 -9.17 15.21
C ILE A 228 20.61 -7.83 15.71
N VAL A 229 20.63 -7.64 17.01
CA VAL A 229 20.27 -6.38 17.68
C VAL A 229 21.36 -6.06 18.68
N ASP A 230 21.90 -4.85 18.64
CA ASP A 230 22.85 -4.39 19.64
C ASP A 230 22.13 -4.22 20.99
N PRO A 231 22.57 -4.89 22.07
CA PRO A 231 21.98 -4.68 23.39
C PRO A 231 21.93 -3.21 23.83
N ALA A 232 22.91 -2.40 23.43
CA ALA A 232 22.94 -0.98 23.74
C ALA A 232 21.77 -0.19 23.09
N ASP A 233 21.29 -0.63 21.93
CA ASP A 233 20.12 -0.02 21.27
C ASP A 233 18.79 -0.37 21.99
N LEU A 234 18.81 -1.32 22.92
CA LEU A 234 17.66 -1.78 23.73
C LEU A 234 17.64 -1.20 25.15
N GLU A 235 18.60 -0.35 25.50
CA GLU A 235 18.57 0.44 26.72
C GLU A 235 17.58 1.58 26.55
N LEU A 236 16.43 1.48 27.24
CA LEU A 236 15.35 2.46 27.11
C LEU A 236 15.58 3.67 28.03
N ASP A 237 15.23 4.84 27.52
CA ASP A 237 15.08 6.01 28.36
C ASP A 237 13.84 5.87 29.29
N PRO A 238 13.77 6.62 30.43
CA PRO A 238 12.69 6.46 31.40
C PRO A 238 11.28 6.68 30.85
N LEU A 239 11.10 7.55 29.84
CA LEU A 239 9.79 7.81 29.22
C LEU A 239 9.37 6.66 28.32
N SER A 240 10.32 6.11 27.54
CA SER A 240 10.09 4.92 26.72
C SER A 240 9.75 3.70 27.58
N GLU A 241 10.48 3.48 28.69
CA GLU A 241 10.19 2.39 29.63
C GLU A 241 8.79 2.53 30.22
N ALA A 242 8.41 3.75 30.66
CA ALA A 242 7.08 4.02 31.21
C ALA A 242 5.96 3.76 30.19
N SER A 243 6.18 4.07 28.90
CA SER A 243 5.19 3.88 27.84
C SER A 243 4.84 2.42 27.57
N LEU A 244 5.75 1.49 27.89
CA LEU A 244 5.50 0.05 27.69
C LEU A 244 4.39 -0.50 28.59
N ALA A 245 4.11 0.15 29.73
CA ALA A 245 3.01 -0.26 30.61
C ALA A 245 1.64 -0.08 29.96
N GLU A 246 1.50 0.88 29.04
CA GLU A 246 0.26 1.22 28.34
C GLU A 246 0.16 0.60 26.94
N ASP A 247 1.29 0.26 26.33
CA ASP A 247 1.34 -0.34 24.97
C ASP A 247 1.87 -1.78 25.01
N LYS A 248 0.94 -2.73 25.05
CA LYS A 248 1.25 -4.17 25.07
C LYS A 248 1.95 -4.64 23.81
N THR A 249 1.69 -4.02 22.67
CA THR A 249 2.36 -4.36 21.39
C THR A 249 3.82 -3.95 21.45
N ALA A 250 4.10 -2.73 21.87
CA ALA A 250 5.47 -2.24 22.06
C ALA A 250 6.24 -3.07 23.10
N ALA A 251 5.59 -3.36 24.25
CA ALA A 251 6.19 -4.20 25.30
C ALA A 251 6.62 -5.59 24.75
N LYS A 252 5.73 -6.21 23.98
CA LYS A 252 6.03 -7.53 23.38
C LYS A 252 7.12 -7.45 22.31
N ASN A 253 7.16 -6.41 21.51
CA ASN A 253 8.24 -6.16 20.55
C ASN A 253 9.60 -6.02 21.26
N VAL A 254 9.66 -5.21 22.31
CA VAL A 254 10.91 -5.02 23.10
C VAL A 254 11.36 -6.34 23.73
N GLU A 255 10.44 -7.14 24.29
CA GLU A 255 10.73 -8.47 24.81
C GLU A 255 11.40 -9.37 23.74
N MET A 256 10.79 -9.44 22.54
CA MET A 256 11.33 -10.24 21.43
C MET A 256 12.71 -9.73 20.96
N LEU A 257 12.89 -8.41 20.85
CA LEU A 257 14.18 -7.82 20.46
C LEU A 257 15.27 -8.13 21.47
N ARG A 258 14.97 -8.07 22.77
CA ARG A 258 15.90 -8.48 23.85
C ARG A 258 16.27 -9.97 23.75
N ALA A 259 15.31 -10.82 23.40
CA ALA A 259 15.58 -12.25 23.17
C ALA A 259 16.49 -12.47 21.96
N TYR A 260 16.29 -11.72 20.86
CA TYR A 260 17.19 -11.79 19.69
C TYR A 260 18.60 -11.28 20.01
N ALA A 261 18.72 -10.17 20.75
CA ALA A 261 20.01 -9.67 21.20
C ALA A 261 20.77 -10.69 22.07
N ALA A 262 20.05 -11.36 22.99
CA ALA A 262 20.62 -12.39 23.85
C ALA A 262 21.05 -13.64 23.07
N ARG A 263 20.32 -14.02 22.03
CA ARG A 263 20.66 -15.15 21.16
C ARG A 263 21.93 -14.88 20.35
N GLY A 264 22.08 -13.65 19.85
CA GLY A 264 23.21 -13.23 19.04
C GLY A 264 23.32 -13.97 17.72
N SER A 265 24.53 -13.99 17.15
CA SER A 265 24.82 -14.70 15.90
C SER A 265 25.00 -16.19 16.12
N THR A 266 24.38 -17.00 15.25
CA THR A 266 24.58 -18.46 15.20
C THR A 266 25.52 -18.86 14.06
N GLY A 267 26.03 -17.90 13.27
CA GLY A 267 26.81 -18.13 12.06
C GLY A 267 25.98 -18.48 10.85
N ALA A 268 24.70 -18.10 10.85
CA ALA A 268 23.81 -18.27 9.70
C ALA A 268 24.35 -17.56 8.45
N PRO A 269 24.07 -18.09 7.23
CA PRO A 269 24.60 -17.53 5.97
C PRO A 269 24.05 -16.13 5.64
N ARG A 270 22.93 -15.74 6.24
CA ARG A 270 22.28 -14.42 6.06
C ARG A 270 21.94 -13.84 7.41
N ARG A 271 21.81 -12.51 7.48
CA ARG A 271 21.43 -11.82 8.70
C ARG A 271 20.64 -10.55 8.47
N ILE A 272 19.78 -10.26 9.43
CA ILE A 272 19.06 -9.00 9.58
C ILE A 272 19.70 -8.27 10.76
N VAL A 273 20.16 -7.04 10.55
CA VAL A 273 20.69 -6.18 11.62
C VAL A 273 19.68 -5.07 11.87
N MET A 274 19.13 -5.01 13.06
CA MET A 274 18.16 -3.97 13.44
C MET A 274 18.87 -2.92 14.29
N ARG A 275 18.90 -1.69 13.80
CA ARG A 275 19.50 -0.53 14.45
C ARG A 275 18.41 0.45 14.86
N PHE A 276 18.48 0.94 16.09
CA PHE A 276 17.56 1.93 16.63
C PHE A 276 18.29 3.22 16.98
N LEU A 277 17.53 4.32 17.11
CA LEU A 277 18.07 5.65 17.41
C LEU A 277 19.15 6.08 16.42
N VAL A 278 18.94 5.81 15.14
CA VAL A 278 19.85 6.23 14.05
C VAL A 278 19.05 6.79 12.87
N SER A 279 19.55 7.87 12.28
CA SER A 279 18.98 8.49 11.09
C SER A 279 20.02 8.57 9.98
N PRO A 280 19.65 8.24 8.73
CA PRO A 280 20.52 8.54 7.59
C PRO A 280 20.58 10.05 7.39
N VAL A 281 21.79 10.58 7.15
CA VAL A 281 22.01 12.02 6.93
C VAL A 281 22.63 12.30 5.57
N GLU A 282 23.24 11.30 4.93
CA GLU A 282 23.80 11.42 3.59
C GLU A 282 23.95 10.03 2.97
N VAL A 283 23.60 9.94 1.69
CA VAL A 283 23.92 8.78 0.85
C VAL A 283 25.18 9.09 0.07
N ILE A 284 26.22 8.30 0.28
CA ILE A 284 27.54 8.46 -0.33
C ILE A 284 27.57 7.63 -1.61
N GLY A 285 27.87 8.31 -2.73
CA GLY A 285 27.94 7.68 -4.04
C GLY A 285 29.38 7.37 -4.48
N LYS A 286 29.49 6.37 -5.35
CA LYS A 286 30.65 6.11 -6.17
C LYS A 286 30.19 5.77 -7.58
N ASP A 287 30.74 6.46 -8.57
CA ASP A 287 30.37 6.29 -9.99
C ASP A 287 28.85 6.41 -10.24
N GLY A 288 28.18 7.35 -9.55
CA GLY A 288 26.73 7.60 -9.68
C GLY A 288 25.83 6.59 -8.96
N ARG A 289 26.40 5.64 -8.24
CA ARG A 289 25.68 4.57 -7.50
C ARG A 289 25.87 4.68 -6.01
N VAL A 290 24.93 4.15 -5.25
CA VAL A 290 25.07 4.01 -3.79
C VAL A 290 26.31 3.17 -3.46
N ALA A 291 27.15 3.69 -2.55
CA ALA A 291 28.31 2.97 -2.03
C ALA A 291 28.30 2.88 -0.48
N ALA A 292 27.72 3.86 0.18
CA ALA A 292 27.58 3.88 1.64
C ALA A 292 26.51 4.86 2.08
N VAL A 293 26.14 4.78 3.36
CA VAL A 293 25.26 5.75 4.02
C VAL A 293 25.95 6.25 5.29
N ARG A 294 25.98 7.56 5.44
CA ARG A 294 26.35 8.19 6.71
C ARG A 294 25.10 8.30 7.57
N ILE A 295 25.16 7.77 8.76
CA ILE A 295 24.09 7.82 9.75
C ILE A 295 24.52 8.65 10.95
N GLU A 296 23.56 9.24 11.65
CA GLU A 296 23.73 9.97 12.88
C GLU A 296 22.99 9.26 14.00
N ARG A 297 23.65 9.12 15.17
CA ARG A 297 22.98 8.62 16.37
C ARG A 297 22.01 9.66 16.91
N ASN A 298 20.82 9.21 17.27
CA ASN A 298 19.77 10.04 17.84
C ASN A 298 19.65 9.85 19.35
N GLN A 299 19.07 10.87 19.98
CA GLN A 299 18.53 10.82 21.34
C GLN A 299 17.07 11.25 21.28
N LEU A 300 16.21 10.61 22.05
CA LEU A 300 14.80 11.02 22.17
C LEU A 300 14.66 12.21 23.10
N PHE A 301 13.75 13.09 22.75
CA PHE A 301 13.29 14.20 23.61
C PHE A 301 11.78 14.28 23.56
N GLN A 302 11.17 14.77 24.64
CA GLN A 302 9.74 14.99 24.69
C GLN A 302 9.40 16.32 24.04
N ALA A 303 8.56 16.29 23.00
CA ALA A 303 8.04 17.47 22.34
C ALA A 303 6.90 18.10 23.20
N PRO A 304 6.51 19.37 22.92
CA PRO A 304 5.44 20.05 23.65
C PRO A 304 4.09 19.33 23.64
N ASP A 305 3.84 18.52 22.61
CA ASP A 305 2.64 17.68 22.48
C ASP A 305 2.74 16.34 23.23
N GLY A 306 3.80 16.14 24.01
CA GLY A 306 4.07 14.92 24.77
C GLY A 306 4.68 13.78 23.98
N SER A 307 4.79 13.88 22.64
CA SER A 307 5.38 12.85 21.80
C SER A 307 6.90 12.78 21.96
N LEU A 308 7.45 11.56 21.88
CA LEU A 308 8.90 11.36 21.85
C LEU A 308 9.43 11.48 20.41
N ARG A 309 10.32 12.42 20.21
CA ARG A 309 10.91 12.73 18.89
C ARG A 309 12.42 12.53 18.89
N PRO A 310 13.01 12.10 17.77
CA PRO A 310 14.46 11.95 17.66
C PRO A 310 15.14 13.30 17.42
N ARG A 311 16.34 13.46 18.00
CA ARG A 311 17.27 14.56 17.77
C ARG A 311 18.67 14.00 17.56
N GLY A 312 19.36 14.44 16.51
CA GLY A 312 20.74 14.05 16.25
C GLY A 312 21.68 14.50 17.37
N THR A 313 22.67 13.68 17.66
CA THR A 313 23.66 13.90 18.73
C THR A 313 25.00 14.43 18.20
N GLY A 314 25.19 14.51 16.87
CA GLY A 314 26.47 14.83 16.25
C GLY A 314 27.47 13.64 16.23
N VAL A 315 27.04 12.45 16.61
CA VAL A 315 27.84 11.22 16.50
C VAL A 315 27.46 10.48 15.23
N TYR A 316 28.43 10.29 14.34
CA TYR A 316 28.23 9.74 13.01
C TYR A 316 28.92 8.41 12.83
N GLU A 317 28.34 7.59 11.96
CA GLU A 317 28.88 6.31 11.50
C GLU A 317 28.64 6.20 9.99
N THR A 318 29.53 5.53 9.27
CA THR A 318 29.32 5.22 7.84
C THR A 318 29.15 3.72 7.67
N ILE A 319 28.09 3.32 6.97
CA ILE A 319 27.76 1.93 6.67
C ILE A 319 27.90 1.74 5.16
N GLU A 320 28.80 0.86 4.72
CA GLU A 320 28.91 0.48 3.31
C GLU A 320 27.71 -0.37 2.90
N CYS A 321 27.13 -0.05 1.74
CA CYS A 321 26.00 -0.79 1.16
C CYS A 321 25.90 -0.50 -0.33
N GLY A 322 25.26 -1.39 -1.09
CA GLY A 322 25.05 -1.17 -2.53
C GLY A 322 23.61 -0.80 -2.91
N MET A 323 22.70 -0.85 -1.95
CA MET A 323 21.29 -0.52 -2.17
C MET A 323 20.66 0.06 -0.90
N ILE A 324 19.72 0.99 -1.11
CA ILE A 324 18.91 1.59 -0.06
C ILE A 324 17.44 1.52 -0.45
N LEU A 325 16.62 0.98 0.47
CA LEU A 325 15.16 0.98 0.37
C LEU A 325 14.58 1.93 1.42
N ARG A 326 13.94 3.00 0.95
CA ARG A 326 13.36 4.03 1.82
C ARG A 326 11.91 3.68 2.16
N SER A 327 11.65 3.33 3.41
CA SER A 327 10.31 3.06 3.94
C SER A 327 9.92 4.13 4.96
N VAL A 328 9.86 5.39 4.51
CA VAL A 328 9.66 6.58 5.37
C VAL A 328 8.26 7.17 5.27
N GLY A 329 7.33 6.43 4.73
CA GLY A 329 5.91 6.74 4.60
C GLY A 329 5.46 7.02 3.18
N TYR A 330 4.20 6.76 2.95
CA TYR A 330 3.52 7.00 1.68
C TYR A 330 2.98 8.44 1.60
N LYS A 331 2.65 8.83 0.40
CA LYS A 331 1.97 10.10 0.09
C LYS A 331 0.97 9.86 -1.03
N GLY A 332 -0.20 10.48 -0.95
CA GLY A 332 -1.17 10.48 -2.03
C GLY A 332 -0.65 11.20 -3.27
N VAL A 333 -1.34 11.01 -4.38
CA VAL A 333 -1.09 11.68 -5.65
C VAL A 333 -2.30 12.54 -6.00
N PRO A 334 -2.12 13.78 -6.47
CA PRO A 334 -3.22 14.62 -6.93
C PRO A 334 -4.04 13.93 -8.02
N LEU A 335 -5.35 14.08 -7.94
CA LEU A 335 -6.27 13.65 -8.98
C LEU A 335 -6.79 14.88 -9.75
N PRO A 336 -6.88 14.82 -11.10
CA PRO A 336 -7.40 15.94 -11.88
C PRO A 336 -8.81 16.34 -11.45
N GLY A 337 -9.01 17.63 -11.14
CA GLY A 337 -10.29 18.15 -10.70
C GLY A 337 -10.69 17.87 -9.25
N VAL A 338 -9.88 17.18 -8.49
CA VAL A 338 -10.13 16.85 -7.08
C VAL A 338 -9.18 17.64 -6.17
N PRO A 339 -9.66 18.26 -5.09
CA PRO A 339 -8.82 18.96 -4.13
C PRO A 339 -7.72 18.07 -3.55
N TYR A 340 -6.53 18.65 -3.32
CA TYR A 340 -5.40 17.91 -2.76
C TYR A 340 -4.57 18.81 -1.85
N ASP A 341 -4.22 18.30 -0.67
CA ASP A 341 -3.34 18.94 0.29
C ASP A 341 -1.91 18.39 0.16
N GLN A 342 -0.99 19.22 -0.34
CA GLN A 342 0.42 18.86 -0.52
C GLN A 342 1.13 18.54 0.79
N ALA A 343 0.75 19.16 1.91
CA ALA A 343 1.42 18.99 3.19
C ALA A 343 1.11 17.64 3.80
N THR A 344 -0.15 17.25 3.81
CA THR A 344 -0.61 15.97 4.35
C THR A 344 -0.51 14.83 3.34
N GLY A 345 -0.55 15.13 2.04
CA GLY A 345 -0.61 14.13 0.97
C GLY A 345 -1.96 13.43 0.88
N THR A 346 -3.05 14.13 1.23
CA THR A 346 -4.41 13.60 1.26
C THR A 346 -5.39 14.49 0.52
N ILE A 347 -6.60 13.98 0.29
CA ILE A 347 -7.72 14.79 -0.17
C ILE A 347 -8.32 15.50 1.05
N PRO A 348 -8.40 16.85 1.05
CA PRO A 348 -8.99 17.61 2.16
C PRO A 348 -10.41 17.16 2.44
N ASN A 349 -10.71 16.81 3.70
CA ASN A 349 -12.02 16.29 4.03
C ASN A 349 -12.43 16.59 5.47
N ARG A 350 -13.74 16.54 5.72
CA ARG A 350 -14.34 16.60 7.05
C ARG A 350 -15.11 15.30 7.29
N GLY A 351 -14.47 14.37 8.01
CA GLY A 351 -15.04 13.05 8.29
C GLY A 351 -15.20 12.11 7.08
N GLY A 352 -14.72 12.50 5.91
CA GLY A 352 -14.87 11.80 4.63
C GLY A 352 -15.60 12.61 3.56
N ARG A 353 -16.30 13.70 3.90
CA ARG A 353 -16.83 14.67 2.94
C ARG A 353 -15.68 15.50 2.39
N VAL A 354 -15.46 15.48 1.09
CA VAL A 354 -14.41 16.28 0.43
C VAL A 354 -14.69 17.76 0.63
N ILE A 355 -13.67 18.54 0.98
CA ILE A 355 -13.80 20.00 1.18
C ILE A 355 -13.41 20.73 -0.09
N ASP A 356 -14.29 21.60 -0.57
CA ASP A 356 -13.97 22.55 -1.61
C ASP A 356 -13.04 23.65 -1.05
N PRO A 357 -11.81 23.79 -1.55
CA PRO A 357 -10.86 24.77 -1.03
C PRO A 357 -11.28 26.21 -1.27
N ALA A 358 -12.15 26.46 -2.24
CA ALA A 358 -12.63 27.82 -2.54
C ALA A 358 -13.64 28.32 -1.52
N THR A 359 -14.45 27.44 -0.97
CA THR A 359 -15.52 27.80 -0.01
C THR A 359 -15.21 27.36 1.42
N GLY A 360 -14.33 26.38 1.61
CA GLY A 360 -14.08 25.72 2.89
C GLY A 360 -15.21 24.79 3.34
N GLU A 361 -16.22 24.56 2.50
CA GLU A 361 -17.38 23.72 2.79
C GLU A 361 -17.33 22.39 2.02
N PRO A 362 -18.10 21.36 2.45
CA PRO A 362 -18.18 20.10 1.75
C PRO A 362 -18.65 20.26 0.30
N ALA A 363 -17.92 19.65 -0.64
CA ALA A 363 -18.34 19.52 -2.03
C ALA A 363 -19.51 18.52 -2.11
N PRO A 364 -20.69 18.93 -2.57
CA PRO A 364 -21.87 18.06 -2.56
C PRO A 364 -21.65 16.79 -3.37
N GLY A 365 -21.93 15.63 -2.76
CA GLY A 365 -21.82 14.34 -3.42
C GLY A 365 -20.40 13.79 -3.58
N GLU A 366 -19.39 14.41 -3.00
CA GLU A 366 -18.00 13.94 -3.09
C GLU A 366 -17.43 13.49 -1.76
N TYR A 367 -16.86 12.28 -1.73
CA TYR A 367 -16.39 11.61 -0.53
C TYR A 367 -15.04 10.93 -0.73
N VAL A 368 -14.33 10.69 0.35
CA VAL A 368 -13.04 10.02 0.34
C VAL A 368 -12.95 8.99 1.46
N VAL A 369 -12.28 7.89 1.18
CA VAL A 369 -12.04 6.78 2.12
C VAL A 369 -10.57 6.33 2.08
N GLY A 370 -10.15 5.65 3.13
CA GLY A 370 -8.85 5.01 3.20
C GLY A 370 -7.67 5.97 3.32
N TRP A 371 -6.55 5.60 2.73
CA TRP A 371 -5.32 6.40 2.83
C TRP A 371 -5.42 7.76 2.12
N ALA A 372 -6.20 7.86 1.08
CA ALA A 372 -6.48 9.16 0.46
C ALA A 372 -7.20 10.14 1.42
N LYS A 373 -7.96 9.60 2.41
CA LYS A 373 -8.67 10.36 3.44
C LYS A 373 -7.79 10.72 4.64
N ARG A 374 -7.12 9.72 5.24
CA ARG A 374 -6.47 9.83 6.55
C ARG A 374 -4.94 9.76 6.51
N GLY A 375 -4.35 9.56 5.33
CA GLY A 375 -2.94 9.25 5.17
C GLY A 375 -2.66 7.74 5.34
N PRO A 376 -1.41 7.31 5.11
CA PRO A 376 -1.01 5.92 5.05
C PRO A 376 -0.82 5.31 6.45
N SER A 377 -1.91 5.13 7.15
CA SER A 377 -1.94 4.56 8.50
C SER A 377 -2.89 3.37 8.60
N GLY A 378 -2.55 2.42 9.45
CA GLY A 378 -3.33 1.21 9.68
C GLY A 378 -3.08 0.11 8.65
N VAL A 379 -3.72 -1.02 8.87
CA VAL A 379 -3.69 -2.23 8.04
C VAL A 379 -4.96 -2.33 7.19
N ILE A 380 -5.06 -3.36 6.34
CA ILE A 380 -6.23 -3.57 5.46
C ILE A 380 -7.55 -3.45 6.23
N GLY A 381 -7.67 -4.13 7.38
CA GLY A 381 -8.88 -4.12 8.21
C GLY A 381 -9.28 -2.75 8.76
N THR A 382 -8.34 -1.82 8.92
CA THR A 382 -8.61 -0.45 9.36
C THR A 382 -9.52 0.31 8.38
N ASN A 383 -9.52 -0.08 7.10
CA ASN A 383 -10.36 0.54 6.08
C ASN A 383 -11.86 0.24 6.29
N LYS A 384 -12.21 -0.84 6.98
CA LYS A 384 -13.62 -1.22 7.17
C LYS A 384 -14.39 -0.23 8.02
N PRO A 385 -13.99 0.09 9.27
CA PRO A 385 -14.67 1.11 10.05
C PRO A 385 -14.55 2.52 9.43
N ASP A 386 -13.44 2.84 8.79
CA ASP A 386 -13.24 4.11 8.10
C ASP A 386 -14.24 4.31 6.96
N ALA A 387 -14.38 3.32 6.09
CA ALA A 387 -15.33 3.35 4.98
C ALA A 387 -16.78 3.38 5.49
N ALA A 388 -17.11 2.59 6.52
CA ALA A 388 -18.45 2.60 7.11
C ALA A 388 -18.82 3.98 7.66
N ALA A 389 -17.89 4.68 8.32
CA ALA A 389 -18.11 6.03 8.82
C ALA A 389 -18.37 7.04 7.68
N THR A 390 -17.62 6.97 6.59
CA THR A 390 -17.86 7.83 5.42
C THR A 390 -19.19 7.50 4.75
N VAL A 391 -19.53 6.21 4.60
CA VAL A 391 -20.83 5.80 4.00
C VAL A 391 -22.00 6.27 4.86
N ALA A 392 -21.89 6.27 6.18
CA ALA A 392 -22.95 6.84 7.04
C ALA A 392 -23.22 8.30 6.71
N LEU A 393 -22.19 9.12 6.49
CA LEU A 393 -22.33 10.52 6.06
C LEU A 393 -22.93 10.64 4.66
N MET A 394 -22.57 9.74 3.74
CA MET A 394 -23.16 9.69 2.39
C MET A 394 -24.67 9.47 2.44
N LEU A 395 -25.14 8.61 3.34
CA LEU A 395 -26.56 8.32 3.53
C LEU A 395 -27.32 9.48 4.18
N GLU A 396 -26.69 10.20 5.11
CA GLU A 396 -27.24 11.43 5.67
C GLU A 396 -27.44 12.50 4.59
N ASP A 397 -26.47 12.62 3.67
CA ASP A 397 -26.49 13.65 2.65
C ASP A 397 -27.43 13.32 1.48
N ALA A 398 -27.61 12.04 1.15
CA ALA A 398 -28.35 11.59 -0.02
C ALA A 398 -29.75 12.24 -0.21
N PRO A 399 -30.58 12.44 0.84
CA PRO A 399 -31.87 13.12 0.70
C PRO A 399 -31.78 14.60 0.32
N HIS A 400 -30.62 15.21 0.51
CA HIS A 400 -30.38 16.63 0.30
C HIS A 400 -29.62 16.94 -0.99
N LEU A 401 -29.18 15.90 -1.70
CA LEU A 401 -28.48 16.06 -2.97
C LEU A 401 -29.45 16.32 -4.12
N THR A 402 -29.00 17.15 -5.05
CA THR A 402 -29.65 17.22 -6.36
C THR A 402 -29.27 15.98 -7.16
N PRO A 403 -30.23 15.17 -7.61
CA PRO A 403 -29.93 13.99 -8.42
C PRO A 403 -29.10 14.36 -9.65
N ALA A 404 -28.09 13.56 -9.93
CA ALA A 404 -27.30 13.75 -11.14
C ALA A 404 -28.19 13.62 -12.39
N PRO A 405 -27.95 14.42 -13.44
CA PRO A 405 -28.74 14.39 -14.66
C PRO A 405 -28.93 13.00 -15.25
N GLY A 406 -27.86 12.19 -15.28
CA GLY A 406 -27.91 10.77 -15.57
C GLY A 406 -28.31 10.45 -17.02
N ASP A 407 -27.96 11.32 -17.93
CA ASP A 407 -28.27 11.14 -19.37
C ASP A 407 -27.32 10.09 -19.96
N GLY A 408 -27.78 8.86 -20.04
CA GLY A 408 -27.06 7.75 -20.62
C GLY A 408 -26.26 6.90 -19.61
N ASP A 409 -25.61 5.89 -20.13
CA ASP A 409 -24.72 5.01 -19.36
C ASP A 409 -23.25 5.46 -19.51
N ILE A 410 -22.50 5.47 -18.45
CA ILE A 410 -21.07 5.77 -18.46
C ILE A 410 -20.29 4.83 -19.40
N GLU A 411 -20.75 3.60 -19.56
CA GLU A 411 -20.18 2.65 -20.50
C GLU A 411 -20.22 3.18 -21.94
N THR A 412 -21.28 3.87 -22.33
CA THR A 412 -21.39 4.52 -23.64
C THR A 412 -20.29 5.57 -23.81
N VAL A 413 -20.07 6.40 -22.79
CA VAL A 413 -19.02 7.44 -22.81
C VAL A 413 -17.64 6.80 -22.99
N LEU A 414 -17.35 5.70 -22.26
CA LEU A 414 -16.08 5.00 -22.38
C LEU A 414 -15.89 4.40 -23.78
N ARG A 415 -16.94 3.79 -24.35
CA ARG A 415 -16.91 3.21 -25.70
C ARG A 415 -16.74 4.27 -26.79
N GLU A 416 -17.43 5.39 -26.69
CA GLU A 416 -17.29 6.51 -27.64
C GLU A 416 -15.88 7.12 -27.63
N ARG A 417 -15.19 7.06 -26.48
CA ARG A 417 -13.79 7.47 -26.36
C ARG A 417 -12.80 6.39 -26.78
N GLY A 418 -13.27 5.22 -27.20
CA GLY A 418 -12.42 4.10 -27.61
C GLY A 418 -11.66 3.45 -26.44
N VAL A 419 -12.18 3.58 -25.23
CA VAL A 419 -11.57 2.96 -24.05
C VAL A 419 -11.85 1.47 -24.03
N ASP A 420 -10.78 0.67 -24.07
CA ASP A 420 -10.86 -0.78 -23.94
C ASP A 420 -10.84 -1.16 -22.45
N PHE A 421 -11.98 -0.99 -21.82
CA PHE A 421 -12.12 -1.29 -20.40
C PHE A 421 -12.29 -2.78 -20.14
N VAL A 422 -11.91 -3.19 -18.93
CA VAL A 422 -11.96 -4.55 -18.41
C VAL A 422 -13.16 -4.67 -17.47
N SER A 423 -14.11 -5.54 -17.81
CA SER A 423 -15.23 -5.88 -16.92
C SER A 423 -14.78 -6.84 -15.82
N TYR A 424 -15.63 -7.07 -14.81
CA TYR A 424 -15.34 -8.07 -13.79
C TYR A 424 -15.25 -9.49 -14.37
N ALA A 425 -16.06 -9.82 -15.36
CA ALA A 425 -15.99 -11.11 -16.07
C ALA A 425 -14.65 -11.26 -16.83
N ASP A 426 -14.17 -10.19 -17.47
CA ASP A 426 -12.86 -10.16 -18.12
C ASP A 426 -11.73 -10.38 -17.11
N TRP A 427 -11.80 -9.72 -15.95
CA TRP A 427 -10.85 -9.97 -14.85
C TRP A 427 -10.87 -11.45 -14.43
N LYS A 428 -12.04 -12.07 -14.28
CA LYS A 428 -12.13 -13.49 -13.92
C LYS A 428 -11.51 -14.41 -14.97
N THR A 429 -11.49 -14.02 -16.24
CA THR A 429 -10.75 -14.73 -17.30
C THR A 429 -9.24 -14.68 -17.05
N LEU A 430 -8.71 -13.50 -16.76
CA LEU A 430 -7.31 -13.32 -16.40
C LEU A 430 -6.94 -14.03 -15.09
N ASP A 431 -7.77 -13.90 -14.06
CA ASP A 431 -7.61 -14.58 -12.76
C ASP A 431 -7.54 -16.10 -12.91
N THR A 432 -8.41 -16.68 -13.74
CA THR A 432 -8.41 -18.11 -14.06
C THR A 432 -7.13 -18.52 -14.79
N HIS A 433 -6.65 -17.70 -15.72
CA HIS A 433 -5.39 -17.94 -16.39
C HIS A 433 -4.23 -18.00 -15.38
N GLU A 434 -4.09 -16.96 -14.54
CA GLU A 434 -3.01 -16.88 -13.54
C GLU A 434 -3.05 -18.04 -12.53
N THR A 435 -4.24 -18.36 -12.01
CA THR A 435 -4.40 -19.42 -11.00
C THR A 435 -4.18 -20.81 -11.60
N SER A 436 -4.59 -21.05 -12.86
CA SER A 436 -4.33 -22.30 -13.56
C SER A 436 -2.84 -22.50 -13.81
N GLN A 437 -2.12 -21.46 -14.23
CA GLN A 437 -0.66 -21.51 -14.39
C GLN A 437 0.02 -21.76 -13.04
N GLY A 438 -0.48 -21.15 -11.96
CA GLY A 438 0.02 -21.36 -10.61
C GLY A 438 -0.18 -22.80 -10.15
N ALA A 439 -1.38 -23.35 -10.31
CA ALA A 439 -1.69 -24.74 -9.93
C ALA A 439 -0.76 -25.75 -10.62
N ALA A 440 -0.42 -25.52 -11.89
CA ALA A 440 0.51 -26.37 -12.64
C ALA A 440 1.94 -26.36 -12.07
N GLN A 441 2.29 -25.32 -11.27
CA GLN A 441 3.61 -25.13 -10.66
C GLN A 441 3.59 -25.27 -9.13
N GLY A 442 2.46 -25.68 -8.53
CA GLY A 442 2.30 -25.76 -7.07
C GLY A 442 2.30 -24.40 -6.36
N ARG A 443 1.86 -23.34 -7.04
CA ARG A 443 1.80 -21.95 -6.58
C ARG A 443 0.35 -21.45 -6.54
N PRO A 444 0.04 -20.43 -5.74
CA PRO A 444 -1.30 -19.82 -5.75
C PRO A 444 -1.70 -19.25 -7.12
N ARG A 445 -0.75 -18.60 -7.80
CA ARG A 445 -0.88 -18.06 -9.15
C ARG A 445 0.48 -17.73 -9.75
N VAL A 446 0.53 -17.63 -11.06
CA VAL A 446 1.62 -16.97 -11.80
C VAL A 446 1.05 -15.68 -12.36
N LYS A 447 1.49 -14.55 -11.80
CA LYS A 447 0.97 -13.23 -12.19
C LYS A 447 1.42 -12.83 -13.58
N VAL A 448 0.47 -12.37 -14.41
CA VAL A 448 0.77 -11.62 -15.63
C VAL A 448 1.14 -10.20 -15.21
N THR A 449 2.29 -9.72 -15.67
CA THR A 449 2.90 -8.48 -15.13
C THR A 449 2.96 -7.34 -16.15
N ARG A 450 2.45 -7.53 -17.37
CA ARG A 450 2.36 -6.53 -18.44
C ARG A 450 0.91 -6.28 -18.81
N VAL A 451 0.52 -5.02 -18.94
CA VAL A 451 -0.86 -4.65 -19.27
C VAL A 451 -1.26 -5.17 -20.67
N ASP A 452 -0.37 -5.09 -21.65
CA ASP A 452 -0.60 -5.63 -22.99
C ASP A 452 -0.87 -7.14 -22.97
N GLU A 453 -0.05 -7.91 -22.26
CA GLU A 453 -0.25 -9.36 -22.09
C GLU A 453 -1.57 -9.67 -21.35
N MET A 454 -1.94 -8.88 -20.31
CA MET A 454 -3.22 -9.00 -19.64
C MET A 454 -4.39 -8.81 -20.62
N MET A 455 -4.30 -7.77 -21.46
CA MET A 455 -5.33 -7.44 -22.44
C MET A 455 -5.42 -8.52 -23.54
N ASP A 456 -4.32 -9.06 -24.01
CA ASP A 456 -4.31 -10.16 -24.99
C ASP A 456 -5.05 -11.40 -24.46
N ILE A 457 -4.81 -11.78 -23.21
CA ILE A 457 -5.51 -12.90 -22.55
C ILE A 457 -7.01 -12.62 -22.44
N ILE A 458 -7.38 -11.39 -22.04
CA ILE A 458 -8.77 -10.96 -21.91
C ILE A 458 -9.47 -10.98 -23.28
N HIS A 459 -8.84 -10.42 -24.33
CA HIS A 459 -9.40 -10.40 -25.67
C HIS A 459 -9.61 -11.82 -26.22
N ALA A 460 -8.67 -12.73 -26.01
CA ALA A 460 -8.82 -14.13 -26.39
C ALA A 460 -9.99 -14.81 -25.63
N GLY A 461 -10.27 -14.38 -24.39
CA GLY A 461 -11.41 -14.85 -23.60
C GLY A 461 -12.76 -14.35 -24.12
N ARG A 462 -12.84 -13.08 -24.58
CA ARG A 462 -14.04 -12.47 -25.14
C ARG A 462 -14.50 -13.10 -26.47
N GLN A 463 -13.60 -13.81 -27.16
CA GLN A 463 -13.88 -14.46 -28.44
C GLN A 463 -14.45 -15.88 -28.30
N LYS A 464 -14.41 -16.44 -27.11
CA LYS A 464 -14.95 -17.78 -26.77
C LYS A 464 -16.38 -17.69 -26.27
#